data_f97af55cb2837a890e49ce4335c4d5b7
#
_entry.id   f97af55cb2837a890e49ce4335c4d5b7
#
_cell.length_a   1.000
_cell.length_b   1.000
_cell.length_c   1.000
_cell.angle_alpha   90.00
_cell.angle_beta   90.00
_cell.angle_gamma   90.00
#
_symmetry.space_group_name_H-M   'P 1'
#
loop_
_entity.id
_entity.type
_entity.pdbx_description
1 polymer ?
#
loop_
_entity_poly.entity_id
_entity_poly.type
_entity_poly.pdbx_seq_one_letter_code
_entity_poly.pdbx_strand_id
1 'polypeptide(L)'
;MPVIFRQGGLRYFFYSNEGLPREPRHVHVKGGGKDAKIWMEPEVSIADSYGFNSAELTRILRFVSERRDMILRAWHDHFGNGRPL
;
A
#
# COMPACT_ATOMS: atom_id res chain seq x y z
N MET A 1 -9.73 6.12 7.52
CA MET A 1 -8.82 5.58 6.47
C MET A 1 -7.58 6.43 6.42
N PRO A 2 -6.47 5.94 6.99
CA PRO A 2 -5.27 6.76 7.05
C PRO A 2 -4.57 6.85 5.71
N VAL A 3 -4.25 8.07 5.32
CA VAL A 3 -3.45 8.32 4.13
C VAL A 3 -2.00 8.44 4.58
N ILE A 4 -1.13 7.59 4.04
CA ILE A 4 0.28 7.58 4.41
C ILE A 4 1.06 8.59 3.59
N PHE A 5 0.83 8.60 2.28
CA PHE A 5 1.52 9.49 1.35
C PHE A 5 0.56 10.03 0.31
N ARG A 6 0.90 11.23 -0.19
CA ARG A 6 0.28 11.78 -1.40
C ARG A 6 1.42 12.12 -2.34
N GLN A 7 1.37 11.56 -3.54
CA GLN A 7 2.46 11.75 -4.50
C GLN A 7 1.92 11.69 -5.92
N GLY A 8 2.16 12.75 -6.70
CA GLY A 8 1.78 12.75 -8.10
C GLY A 8 0.32 12.53 -8.36
N GLY A 9 -0.55 13.11 -7.52
CA GLY A 9 -1.99 12.94 -7.66
C GLY A 9 -2.52 11.63 -7.12
N LEU A 10 -1.67 10.82 -6.50
CA LEU A 10 -2.05 9.53 -5.94
C LEU A 10 -2.03 9.57 -4.43
N ARG A 11 -2.94 8.79 -3.81
CA ARG A 11 -2.99 8.62 -2.37
C ARG A 11 -2.58 7.19 -2.06
N TYR A 12 -1.70 7.02 -1.09
CA TYR A 12 -1.25 5.73 -0.59
C TYR A 12 -1.82 5.56 0.81
N PHE A 13 -2.58 4.49 1.04
CA PHE A 13 -3.36 4.39 2.28
C PHE A 13 -3.67 2.93 2.64
N PHE A 14 -4.16 2.74 3.86
CA PHE A 14 -4.72 1.46 4.32
C PHE A 14 -6.20 1.64 4.56
N TYR A 15 -7.00 0.60 4.31
CA TYR A 15 -8.37 0.59 4.79
C TYR A 15 -8.39 0.26 6.28
N SER A 16 -9.35 0.80 7.01
CA SER A 16 -9.37 0.68 8.46
C SER A 16 -9.49 -0.74 8.97
N ASN A 17 -10.13 -1.62 8.20
CA ASN A 17 -10.44 -2.97 8.66
C ASN A 17 -9.57 -4.05 8.05
N GLU A 18 -8.43 -3.70 7.49
CA GLU A 18 -7.65 -4.65 6.73
C GLU A 18 -6.78 -5.59 7.53
N GLY A 19 -6.76 -5.48 8.80
CA GLY A 19 -6.06 -6.46 9.60
C GLY A 19 -6.88 -7.70 9.87
N LEU A 20 -8.15 -7.70 9.50
CA LEU A 20 -9.10 -8.76 9.86
C LEU A 20 -10.00 -9.11 8.68
N PRO A 21 -9.93 -10.32 8.15
CA PRO A 21 -9.01 -11.38 8.55
C PRO A 21 -7.59 -11.02 8.15
N ARG A 22 -6.63 -11.68 8.76
CA ARG A 22 -5.25 -11.35 8.54
C ARG A 22 -4.84 -11.64 7.10
N GLU A 23 -4.29 -10.64 6.46
CA GLU A 23 -3.68 -10.76 5.15
C GLU A 23 -2.24 -10.32 5.24
N PRO A 24 -1.39 -10.70 4.29
CA PRO A 24 -0.06 -10.11 4.22
C PRO A 24 -0.17 -8.59 4.16
N ARG A 25 0.84 -7.92 4.70
CA ARG A 25 0.83 -6.45 4.72
C ARG A 25 0.80 -5.89 3.31
N HIS A 26 0.03 -4.84 3.12
CA HIS A 26 -0.14 -4.25 1.80
C HIS A 26 -0.57 -2.79 1.90
N VAL A 27 -0.49 -2.07 0.78
CA VAL A 27 -0.89 -0.68 0.72
C VAL A 27 -1.76 -0.48 -0.52
N HIS A 28 -2.73 0.41 -0.42
CA HIS A 28 -3.59 0.77 -1.53
C HIS A 28 -3.15 2.09 -2.13
N VAL A 29 -3.33 2.23 -3.45
CA VAL A 29 -2.98 3.44 -4.20
C VAL A 29 -4.18 3.83 -5.03
N LYS A 30 -4.63 5.08 -4.92
CA LYS A 30 -5.77 5.57 -5.70
C LYS A 30 -5.53 6.98 -6.19
N GLY A 31 -6.05 7.27 -7.38
CA GLY A 31 -6.05 8.61 -7.94
C GLY A 31 -6.48 8.58 -9.39
N GLY A 32 -7.19 9.64 -9.82
CA GLY A 32 -7.58 9.78 -11.21
C GLY A 32 -8.44 8.65 -11.75
N GLY A 33 -9.26 8.04 -10.91
CA GLY A 33 -10.11 6.92 -11.34
C GLY A 33 -9.38 5.60 -11.45
N LYS A 34 -8.14 5.52 -10.97
CA LYS A 34 -7.30 4.32 -11.04
C LYS A 34 -7.02 3.84 -9.63
N ASP A 35 -6.75 2.54 -9.48
CA ASP A 35 -6.38 2.01 -8.17
C ASP A 35 -5.47 0.80 -8.29
N ALA A 36 -4.76 0.51 -7.21
CA ALA A 36 -3.90 -0.66 -7.12
C ALA A 36 -3.77 -1.11 -5.69
N LYS A 37 -3.47 -2.40 -5.51
CA LYS A 37 -3.13 -2.98 -4.23
C LYS A 37 -1.72 -3.54 -4.37
N ILE A 38 -0.84 -3.14 -3.44
CA ILE A 38 0.58 -3.50 -3.51
C ILE A 38 0.93 -4.34 -2.29
N TRP A 39 1.37 -5.57 -2.50
CA TRP A 39 1.88 -6.39 -1.40
C TRP A 39 3.19 -5.81 -0.90
N MET A 40 3.36 -5.79 0.43
CA MET A 40 4.60 -5.35 1.04
C MET A 40 5.48 -6.52 1.46
N GLU A 41 4.94 -7.74 1.40
CA GLU A 41 5.67 -8.93 1.81
C GLU A 41 5.18 -10.14 1.03
N PRO A 42 6.04 -11.14 0.78
CA PRO A 42 7.43 -11.18 1.23
C PRO A 42 8.30 -10.14 0.54
N GLU A 43 7.85 -9.64 -0.59
CA GLU A 43 8.52 -8.55 -1.28
C GLU A 43 7.48 -7.65 -1.94
N VAL A 44 7.87 -6.44 -2.29
CA VAL A 44 6.96 -5.47 -2.88
C VAL A 44 6.56 -5.93 -4.27
N SER A 45 5.26 -6.11 -4.48
CA SER A 45 4.72 -6.57 -5.76
C SER A 45 3.28 -6.12 -5.94
N ILE A 46 2.80 -6.14 -7.18
CA ILE A 46 1.42 -5.78 -7.48
C ILE A 46 0.52 -6.95 -7.13
N ALA A 47 -0.48 -6.70 -6.27
CA ALA A 47 -1.51 -7.69 -5.97
C ALA A 47 -2.65 -7.56 -6.97
N ASP A 48 -3.02 -6.32 -7.31
CA ASP A 48 -4.13 -6.04 -8.21
C ASP A 48 -4.00 -4.61 -8.67
N SER A 49 -4.56 -4.29 -9.84
CA SER A 49 -4.54 -2.91 -10.33
C SER A 49 -5.65 -2.68 -11.33
N TYR A 50 -6.09 -1.43 -11.42
CA TYR A 50 -7.09 -1.01 -12.38
C TYR A 50 -6.74 0.37 -12.91
N GLY A 51 -6.62 0.49 -14.23
CA GLY A 51 -6.45 1.77 -14.89
C GLY A 51 -5.03 2.27 -15.03
N PHE A 52 -4.07 1.75 -14.29
CA PHE A 52 -2.68 2.15 -14.43
C PHE A 52 -2.02 1.39 -15.58
N ASN A 53 -1.18 2.08 -16.35
CA ASN A 53 -0.39 1.42 -17.37
C ASN A 53 0.91 0.88 -16.75
N SER A 54 1.69 0.14 -17.52
CA SER A 54 2.88 -0.51 -16.99
C SER A 54 3.94 0.48 -16.50
N ALA A 55 4.09 1.61 -17.17
CA ALA A 55 5.05 2.63 -16.74
C ALA A 55 4.62 3.23 -15.39
N GLU A 56 3.33 3.46 -15.23
CA GLU A 56 2.80 3.97 -13.97
C GLU A 56 3.01 2.97 -12.84
N LEU A 57 2.73 1.70 -13.10
CA LEU A 57 2.92 0.65 -12.10
C LEU A 57 4.39 0.51 -11.71
N THR A 58 5.30 0.64 -12.66
CA THR A 58 6.73 0.60 -12.38
C THR A 58 7.12 1.74 -11.44
N ARG A 59 6.60 2.93 -11.69
CA ARG A 59 6.90 4.09 -10.82
C ARG A 59 6.31 3.89 -9.42
N ILE A 60 5.10 3.36 -9.36
CA ILE A 60 4.46 3.07 -8.06
C ILE A 60 5.27 2.06 -7.28
N LEU A 61 5.70 0.97 -7.92
CA LEU A 61 6.50 -0.04 -7.25
C LEU A 61 7.82 0.52 -6.74
N ARG A 62 8.46 1.37 -7.53
CA ARG A 62 9.71 2.01 -7.11
C ARG A 62 9.48 2.90 -5.91
N PHE A 63 8.45 3.73 -5.95
CA PHE A 63 8.10 4.63 -4.86
C PHE A 63 7.86 3.85 -3.57
N VAL A 64 7.07 2.79 -3.66
CA VAL A 64 6.74 1.96 -2.49
C VAL A 64 7.97 1.22 -1.99
N SER A 65 8.79 0.68 -2.89
CA SER A 65 10.00 -0.06 -2.50
C SER A 65 10.97 0.82 -1.75
N GLU A 66 11.12 2.06 -2.18
CA GLU A 66 12.03 3.00 -1.53
C GLU A 66 11.54 3.41 -0.15
N ARG A 67 10.25 3.23 0.12
CA ARG A 67 9.63 3.62 1.38
C ARG A 67 9.07 2.44 2.15
N ARG A 68 9.57 1.25 1.84
CA ARG A 68 9.05 0.00 2.41
C ARG A 68 9.03 0.03 3.92
N ASP A 69 10.15 0.39 4.55
CA ASP A 69 10.23 0.37 6.00
C ASP A 69 9.26 1.36 6.64
N MET A 70 9.12 2.52 6.03
CA MET A 70 8.22 3.54 6.52
C MET A 70 6.77 3.09 6.42
N ILE A 71 6.40 2.44 5.32
CA ILE A 71 5.05 1.94 5.13
C ILE A 71 4.77 0.80 6.12
N LEU A 72 5.72 -0.10 6.33
CA LEU A 72 5.54 -1.18 7.29
C LEU A 72 5.40 -0.64 8.72
N ARG A 73 6.14 0.40 9.06
CA ARG A 73 5.99 1.03 10.36
C ARG A 73 4.60 1.65 10.51
N ALA A 74 4.11 2.31 9.46
CA ALA A 74 2.76 2.87 9.47
C ALA A 74 1.70 1.78 9.62
N TRP A 75 1.91 0.64 8.99
CA TRP A 75 1.00 -0.50 9.14
C TRP A 75 0.96 -0.95 10.60
N HIS A 76 2.11 -1.12 11.23
CA HIS A 76 2.16 -1.53 12.64
C HIS A 76 1.48 -0.50 13.54
N ASP A 77 1.71 0.78 13.29
CA ASP A 77 1.09 1.83 14.09
C ASP A 77 -0.43 1.80 13.95
N HIS A 78 -0.92 1.51 12.76
CA HIS A 78 -2.35 1.50 12.50
C HIS A 78 -3.04 0.22 13.00
N PHE A 79 -2.39 -0.92 12.84
CA PHE A 79 -3.02 -2.22 13.11
C PHE A 79 -2.54 -2.90 14.39
N GLY A 80 -1.84 -2.20 15.25
CA GLY A 80 -1.53 -2.73 16.57
C GLY A 80 -0.11 -3.21 16.76
N ASN A 81 0.85 -2.64 16.04
CA ASN A 81 2.28 -2.87 16.27
C ASN A 81 2.68 -4.33 16.13
N GLY A 82 2.06 -5.02 15.22
CA GLY A 82 2.43 -6.41 15.01
C GLY A 82 2.01 -7.33 16.12
N ARG A 83 1.19 -6.88 17.04
CA ARG A 83 0.67 -7.79 18.05
C ARG A 83 -0.14 -8.88 17.38
N PRO A 84 -0.09 -10.08 17.93
CA PRO A 84 -0.98 -11.11 17.43
C PRO A 84 -2.40 -10.63 17.56
N LEU A 85 -3.10 -10.70 16.49
CA LEU A 85 -4.48 -10.26 16.48
C LEU A 85 -5.39 -11.44 16.56
#